data_d0c9c1a655342551efcbb50959de5af1
#
_entry.id   d0c9c1a655342551efcbb50959de5af1
#
_cell.length_a   1.000
_cell.length_b   1.000
_cell.length_c   1.000
_cell.angle_alpha   90.00
_cell.angle_beta   90.00
_cell.angle_gamma   90.00
#
_symmetry.space_group_name_H-M   'P 1'
#
loop_
_entity.id
_entity.type
_entity.pdbx_description
1 polymer ?
#
loop_
_entity_poly.entity_id
_entity_poly.type
_entity_poly.pdbx_seq_one_letter_code
_entity_poly.pdbx_strand_id
1 'polypeptide(L)'
;GCIINKWLAYTSLNSSATDIWEDFDIDKAIVVDDHELMVWGQMDCIDTATYEITNQYTSTSVPLNDGVGMILPEAGTTRVIRFPFVKGLLVQFPFDKFLREKCTEDQWVVKDIYGVEHNVIAEGIKYILTKSQFKLNKIFRSFEEYKANFKKYGCHACYCNEERPYVPKAQINYQMLQTLYDIKDNEIDKLLKFTNKEIDKVGEDYRTNMKLLGAMPYNQTPNYFQQGLMLYPELFRDAYHREILKQTKRSLVKQAKAGRLRVNGYYRLVSPDLYAFCEWLFQHKENPGGLLQDGEVSIFQFGNGAELDCLRSPHLYFEHCVRKNRNDEETKKWFVTKCLYTSCHDLISKIVALD
;
A
#
# COMPACT_ATOMS: atom_id res chain seq x y z
N GLY A 1 -28.73 11.22 11.94
CA GLY A 1 -29.05 9.94 11.32
C GLY A 1 -28.02 9.56 10.25
N CYS A 2 -27.95 8.29 9.92
CA CYS A 2 -27.02 7.80 8.89
C CYS A 2 -27.67 7.94 7.50
N ILE A 3 -26.89 8.38 6.51
CA ILE A 3 -27.33 8.38 5.12
C ILE A 3 -27.34 6.92 4.64
N ILE A 4 -28.52 6.38 4.30
CA ILE A 4 -28.72 4.97 3.95
C ILE A 4 -27.81 4.53 2.81
N ASN A 5 -27.68 5.31 1.74
CA ASN A 5 -26.82 4.99 0.60
C ASN A 5 -25.34 4.85 1.01
N LYS A 6 -24.86 5.73 1.90
CA LYS A 6 -23.50 5.67 2.42
C LYS A 6 -23.31 4.45 3.33
N TRP A 7 -24.30 4.13 4.15
CA TRP A 7 -24.28 2.92 4.97
C TRP A 7 -24.22 1.65 4.12
N LEU A 8 -25.08 1.55 3.09
CA LEU A 8 -25.08 0.42 2.17
C LEU A 8 -23.74 0.27 1.43
N ALA A 9 -23.17 1.38 0.93
CA ALA A 9 -21.87 1.37 0.26
C ALA A 9 -20.76 0.83 1.16
N TYR A 10 -20.73 1.18 2.43
CA TYR A 10 -19.73 0.67 3.37
C TYR A 10 -20.03 -0.74 3.87
N THR A 11 -21.29 -1.16 3.92
CA THR A 11 -21.65 -2.54 4.23
C THR A 11 -21.17 -3.50 3.15
N SER A 12 -21.14 -3.07 1.88
CA SER A 12 -20.61 -3.90 0.78
C SER A 12 -19.13 -4.27 0.94
N LEU A 13 -18.37 -3.53 1.75
CA LEU A 13 -16.96 -3.87 2.06
C LEU A 13 -16.83 -5.18 2.82
N ASN A 14 -17.87 -5.59 3.57
CA ASN A 14 -17.90 -6.86 4.28
C ASN A 14 -18.08 -8.06 3.32
N SER A 15 -18.43 -7.81 2.05
CA SER A 15 -18.58 -8.84 1.02
C SER A 15 -17.28 -9.12 0.24
N SER A 16 -16.18 -8.45 0.57
CA SER A 16 -14.88 -8.69 -0.07
C SER A 16 -14.32 -10.05 0.34
N ALA A 17 -13.65 -10.74 -0.59
CA ALA A 17 -12.89 -11.94 -0.25
C ALA A 17 -11.76 -11.56 0.71
N THR A 18 -11.78 -12.16 1.90
CA THR A 18 -10.86 -11.86 2.99
C THR A 18 -10.49 -13.11 3.77
N ASP A 19 -9.33 -13.08 4.38
CA ASP A 19 -8.89 -14.06 5.37
C ASP A 19 -9.12 -13.50 6.77
N ILE A 20 -9.50 -14.35 7.72
CA ILE A 20 -9.69 -13.96 9.11
C ILE A 20 -8.33 -13.71 9.75
N TRP A 21 -8.23 -12.67 10.55
CA TRP A 21 -7.07 -12.35 11.36
C TRP A 21 -7.30 -12.80 12.81
N GLU A 22 -6.92 -14.05 13.09
CA GLU A 22 -7.21 -14.73 14.37
C GLU A 22 -6.59 -14.01 15.58
N ASP A 23 -5.34 -13.50 15.45
CA ASP A 23 -4.57 -12.92 16.56
C ASP A 23 -4.86 -11.42 16.79
N PHE A 24 -5.88 -10.86 16.12
CA PHE A 24 -6.19 -9.44 16.27
C PHE A 24 -6.92 -9.17 17.59
N ASP A 25 -6.38 -8.26 18.38
CA ASP A 25 -7.01 -7.78 19.62
C ASP A 25 -7.53 -6.35 19.45
N ILE A 26 -8.85 -6.20 19.34
CA ILE A 26 -9.51 -4.88 19.16
C ILE A 26 -9.28 -3.95 20.36
N ASP A 27 -9.01 -4.48 21.57
CA ASP A 27 -8.75 -3.66 22.75
C ASP A 27 -7.41 -2.95 22.70
N LYS A 28 -6.50 -3.44 21.88
CA LYS A 28 -5.18 -2.85 21.64
C LYS A 28 -5.17 -1.87 20.44
N ALA A 29 -6.36 -1.47 19.98
CA ALA A 29 -6.53 -0.51 18.89
C ALA A 29 -7.06 0.83 19.40
N ILE A 30 -6.56 1.92 18.81
CA ILE A 30 -7.09 3.28 18.91
C ILE A 30 -7.31 3.87 17.53
N VAL A 31 -8.15 4.90 17.44
CA VAL A 31 -8.39 5.65 16.20
C VAL A 31 -8.03 7.11 16.41
N VAL A 32 -7.07 7.61 15.69
CA VAL A 32 -6.59 9.01 15.75
C VAL A 32 -7.02 9.80 14.52
N ASP A 33 -6.94 11.13 14.58
CA ASP A 33 -7.15 11.97 13.41
C ASP A 33 -6.09 11.74 12.34
N ASP A 34 -6.40 12.07 11.09
CA ASP A 34 -5.44 12.08 9.99
C ASP A 34 -4.59 13.35 10.07
N HIS A 35 -3.32 13.23 9.70
CA HIS A 35 -2.47 14.40 9.50
C HIS A 35 -2.88 15.09 8.21
N GLU A 36 -3.41 16.29 8.31
CA GLU A 36 -3.89 17.09 7.19
C GLU A 36 -2.91 18.21 6.85
N LEU A 37 -2.64 18.37 5.56
CA LEU A 37 -1.85 19.47 5.02
C LEU A 37 -2.73 20.42 4.21
N MET A 38 -2.64 21.72 4.49
CA MET A 38 -3.31 22.72 3.67
C MET A 38 -2.50 23.00 2.40
N VAL A 39 -3.10 22.72 1.26
CA VAL A 39 -2.50 22.97 -0.07
C VAL A 39 -3.17 24.19 -0.69
N TRP A 40 -2.38 25.18 -1.07
CA TRP A 40 -2.84 26.41 -1.74
C TRP A 40 -2.53 26.36 -3.23
N GLY A 41 -3.46 26.76 -4.06
CA GLY A 41 -3.26 26.83 -5.52
C GLY A 41 -4.47 27.33 -6.29
N GLN A 42 -4.30 27.45 -7.59
CA GLN A 42 -5.41 27.67 -8.51
C GLN A 42 -6.18 26.36 -8.63
N MET A 43 -7.48 26.39 -8.28
CA MET A 43 -8.34 25.21 -8.29
C MET A 43 -9.66 25.55 -8.94
N ASP A 44 -10.22 24.58 -9.66
CA ASP A 44 -11.57 24.67 -10.19
C ASP A 44 -12.56 24.40 -9.06
N CYS A 45 -13.31 25.42 -8.68
CA CYS A 45 -14.32 25.38 -7.63
C CYS A 45 -15.70 25.32 -8.27
N ILE A 46 -16.49 24.29 -7.87
CA ILE A 46 -17.87 24.12 -8.33
C ILE A 46 -18.85 24.71 -7.30
N ASP A 47 -19.73 25.58 -7.73
CA ASP A 47 -20.87 26.01 -6.93
C ASP A 47 -21.91 24.88 -6.94
N THR A 48 -22.23 24.34 -5.77
CA THR A 48 -23.14 23.19 -5.64
C THR A 48 -24.60 23.53 -5.91
N ALA A 49 -24.98 24.81 -5.95
CA ALA A 49 -26.33 25.27 -6.22
C ALA A 49 -26.53 25.57 -7.72
N THR A 50 -25.55 26.23 -8.37
CA THR A 50 -25.64 26.64 -9.77
C THR A 50 -24.90 25.70 -10.71
N TYR A 51 -24.00 24.86 -10.18
CA TYR A 51 -23.06 24.00 -10.94
C TYR A 51 -22.08 24.80 -11.82
N GLU A 52 -21.93 26.10 -11.57
CA GLU A 52 -20.91 26.91 -12.25
C GLU A 52 -19.52 26.55 -11.72
N ILE A 53 -18.57 26.43 -12.65
CA ILE A 53 -17.16 26.17 -12.31
C ILE A 53 -16.38 27.47 -12.49
N THR A 54 -15.71 27.89 -11.42
CA THR A 54 -14.83 29.07 -11.41
C THR A 54 -13.43 28.68 -10.97
N ASN A 55 -12.41 29.17 -11.68
CA ASN A 55 -11.03 28.95 -11.28
C ASN A 55 -10.62 30.02 -10.25
N GLN A 56 -10.27 29.57 -9.03
CA GLN A 56 -9.96 30.46 -7.90
C GLN A 56 -8.66 30.03 -7.23
N TYR A 57 -7.92 31.00 -6.72
CA TYR A 57 -6.79 30.73 -5.82
C TYR A 57 -7.35 30.46 -4.42
N THR A 58 -7.34 29.22 -4.00
CA THR A 58 -7.91 28.78 -2.72
C THR A 58 -7.08 27.68 -2.08
N SER A 59 -7.50 27.21 -0.91
CA SER A 59 -6.85 26.10 -0.24
C SER A 59 -7.78 24.91 -0.11
N THR A 60 -7.19 23.73 -0.11
CA THR A 60 -7.87 22.49 0.27
C THR A 60 -7.03 21.73 1.29
N SER A 61 -7.72 21.04 2.20
CA SER A 61 -7.07 20.13 3.13
C SER A 61 -6.90 18.76 2.48
N VAL A 62 -5.69 18.22 2.57
CA VAL A 62 -5.32 16.92 2.02
C VAL A 62 -4.75 16.05 3.14
N PRO A 63 -5.42 14.94 3.49
CA PRO A 63 -4.89 14.00 4.47
C PRO A 63 -3.66 13.27 3.90
N LEU A 64 -2.50 13.45 4.53
CA LEU A 64 -1.23 12.85 4.09
C LEU A 64 -1.18 11.34 4.30
N ASN A 65 -1.93 10.83 5.25
CA ASN A 65 -1.98 9.41 5.60
C ASN A 65 -3.37 8.79 5.40
N ASP A 66 -4.13 9.28 4.40
CA ASP A 66 -5.48 8.78 4.10
C ASP A 66 -5.51 7.25 3.93
N GLY A 67 -6.32 6.62 4.76
CA GLY A 67 -6.48 5.16 4.77
C GLY A 67 -5.25 4.36 5.24
N VAL A 68 -4.24 5.01 5.83
CA VAL A 68 -3.03 4.35 6.33
C VAL A 68 -2.87 4.56 7.82
N GLY A 69 -2.76 3.47 8.57
CA GLY A 69 -2.46 3.44 9.99
C GLY A 69 -1.20 2.62 10.27
N MET A 70 -0.88 2.44 11.56
CA MET A 70 0.33 1.75 12.01
C MET A 70 0.00 0.49 12.80
N ILE A 71 0.88 -0.50 12.67
CA ILE A 71 0.89 -1.74 13.48
C ILE A 71 2.29 -1.97 14.02
N LEU A 72 2.41 -2.36 15.29
CA LEU A 72 3.69 -2.77 15.84
C LEU A 72 4.22 -4.03 15.13
N PRO A 73 5.55 -4.12 14.87
CA PRO A 73 6.14 -5.28 14.19
C PRO A 73 5.84 -6.63 14.86
N GLU A 74 5.74 -6.68 16.18
CA GLU A 74 5.40 -7.89 16.94
C GLU A 74 3.91 -8.25 16.88
N ALA A 75 3.04 -7.32 16.48
CA ALA A 75 1.60 -7.55 16.41
C ALA A 75 1.13 -8.10 15.05
N GLY A 76 2.00 -8.10 14.05
CA GLY A 76 1.69 -8.67 12.74
C GLY A 76 2.42 -8.00 11.58
N THR A 77 2.18 -8.50 10.38
CA THR A 77 2.73 -7.96 9.12
C THR A 77 1.90 -6.79 8.60
N THR A 78 2.46 -6.03 7.66
CA THR A 78 1.71 -5.02 6.91
C THR A 78 0.55 -5.66 6.17
N ARG A 79 -0.68 -5.15 6.39
CA ARG A 79 -1.93 -5.75 5.89
C ARG A 79 -2.92 -4.72 5.37
N VAL A 80 -3.62 -5.08 4.31
CA VAL A 80 -4.81 -4.36 3.84
C VAL A 80 -6.02 -4.92 4.57
N ILE A 81 -6.49 -4.18 5.57
CA ILE A 81 -7.51 -4.63 6.52
C ILE A 81 -8.94 -4.39 6.03
N ARG A 82 -9.85 -5.23 6.53
CA ARG A 82 -11.30 -5.14 6.37
C ARG A 82 -11.99 -5.57 7.67
N PHE A 83 -12.49 -4.60 8.41
CA PHE A 83 -13.33 -4.83 9.58
C PHE A 83 -14.70 -4.22 9.31
N PRO A 84 -15.74 -4.48 10.13
CA PRO A 84 -16.98 -3.73 10.04
C PRO A 84 -16.72 -2.21 10.09
N PHE A 85 -17.00 -1.50 8.99
CA PHE A 85 -16.80 -0.05 8.80
C PHE A 85 -15.33 0.45 8.87
N VAL A 86 -14.36 -0.44 8.96
CA VAL A 86 -12.92 -0.09 8.92
C VAL A 86 -12.28 -0.73 7.70
N LYS A 87 -11.62 0.09 6.89
CA LYS A 87 -10.83 -0.36 5.75
C LYS A 87 -9.58 0.50 5.57
N GLY A 88 -8.51 -0.09 5.12
CA GLY A 88 -7.28 0.64 4.83
C GLY A 88 -6.06 -0.26 4.89
N LEU A 89 -4.91 0.35 5.01
CA LEU A 89 -3.62 -0.29 5.13
C LEU A 89 -3.09 -0.08 6.56
N LEU A 90 -2.70 -1.15 7.23
CA LEU A 90 -1.87 -1.08 8.42
C LEU A 90 -0.44 -1.42 8.04
N VAL A 91 0.46 -0.48 8.27
CA VAL A 91 1.89 -0.60 7.94
C VAL A 91 2.66 -0.85 9.23
N GLN A 92 3.55 -1.84 9.22
CA GLN A 92 4.46 -2.05 10.34
C GLN A 92 5.34 -0.83 10.55
N PHE A 93 5.26 -0.25 11.74
CA PHE A 93 6.12 0.84 12.16
C PHE A 93 6.38 0.72 13.68
N PRO A 94 7.63 0.78 14.14
CA PRO A 94 7.98 0.65 15.56
C PRO A 94 7.70 1.94 16.34
N PHE A 95 6.42 2.34 16.45
CA PHE A 95 6.03 3.57 17.12
C PHE A 95 6.28 3.54 18.63
N ASP A 96 6.28 2.38 19.26
CA ASP A 96 6.70 2.22 20.65
C ASP A 96 8.17 2.57 20.88
N LYS A 97 9.04 2.15 19.95
CA LYS A 97 10.45 2.55 19.91
C LYS A 97 10.61 4.06 19.67
N PHE A 98 9.78 4.62 18.75
CA PHE A 98 9.78 6.06 18.50
C PHE A 98 9.43 6.82 19.78
N LEU A 99 8.39 6.42 20.49
CA LEU A 99 7.99 7.02 21.77
C LEU A 99 9.12 6.96 22.80
N ARG A 100 9.78 5.81 22.96
CA ARG A 100 10.88 5.65 23.95
C ARG A 100 12.16 6.39 23.58
N GLU A 101 12.49 6.51 22.29
CA GLU A 101 13.74 7.13 21.84
C GLU A 101 13.62 8.63 21.53
N LYS A 102 12.43 9.10 21.14
CA LYS A 102 12.24 10.43 20.56
C LYS A 102 11.25 11.32 21.31
N CYS A 103 10.52 10.76 22.27
CA CYS A 103 9.48 11.46 23.02
C CYS A 103 9.73 11.40 24.53
N THR A 104 9.20 12.37 25.25
CA THR A 104 9.09 12.35 26.72
C THR A 104 7.83 11.59 27.15
N GLU A 105 7.75 11.15 28.43
CA GLU A 105 6.63 10.33 28.89
C GLU A 105 5.26 10.98 28.80
N ASP A 106 5.21 12.31 28.92
CA ASP A 106 3.98 13.11 28.71
C ASP A 106 3.49 13.05 27.25
N GLN A 107 4.38 12.85 26.29
CA GLN A 107 4.07 12.68 24.87
C GLN A 107 3.62 11.27 24.49
N TRP A 108 3.59 10.33 25.45
CA TRP A 108 3.03 8.97 25.21
C TRP A 108 1.50 8.95 25.21
N VAL A 109 0.88 10.07 25.57
CA VAL A 109 -0.57 10.24 25.60
C VAL A 109 -1.06 10.89 24.31
N VAL A 110 -2.01 10.28 23.64
CA VAL A 110 -2.68 10.79 22.44
C VAL A 110 -4.19 10.83 22.63
N LYS A 111 -4.85 11.75 21.96
CA LYS A 111 -6.32 11.82 21.92
C LYS A 111 -6.83 11.02 20.72
N ASP A 112 -7.86 10.22 20.96
CA ASP A 112 -8.61 9.58 19.88
C ASP A 112 -9.55 10.60 19.20
N ILE A 113 -10.20 10.17 18.11
CA ILE A 113 -11.12 11.03 17.34
C ILE A 113 -12.38 11.45 18.14
N TYR A 114 -12.59 10.91 19.31
CA TYR A 114 -13.68 11.26 20.23
C TYR A 114 -13.21 12.08 21.44
N GLY A 115 -11.91 12.40 21.48
CA GLY A 115 -11.28 13.21 22.52
C GLY A 115 -10.88 12.43 23.78
N VAL A 116 -10.92 11.12 23.77
CA VAL A 116 -10.45 10.26 24.85
C VAL A 116 -8.92 10.17 24.81
N GLU A 117 -8.27 10.35 25.96
CA GLU A 117 -6.83 10.25 26.09
C GLU A 117 -6.40 8.80 26.33
N HIS A 118 -5.38 8.36 25.58
CA HIS A 118 -4.81 7.02 25.65
C HIS A 118 -3.31 7.11 25.86
N ASN A 119 -2.79 6.46 26.89
CA ASN A 119 -1.35 6.27 27.04
C ASN A 119 -0.94 5.04 26.23
N VAL A 120 -0.34 5.29 25.07
CA VAL A 120 0.00 4.25 24.08
C VAL A 120 0.87 3.13 24.65
N ILE A 121 1.83 3.48 25.50
CA ILE A 121 2.76 2.50 26.13
C ILE A 121 2.09 1.78 27.29
N ALA A 122 1.44 2.51 28.21
CA ALA A 122 0.84 1.91 29.40
C ALA A 122 -0.34 0.98 29.06
N GLU A 123 -1.14 1.34 28.07
CA GLU A 123 -2.27 0.53 27.58
C GLU A 123 -1.82 -0.60 26.65
N GLY A 124 -0.55 -0.60 26.23
CA GLY A 124 0.01 -1.60 25.31
C GLY A 124 -0.68 -1.60 23.96
N ILE A 125 -0.91 -0.40 23.40
CA ILE A 125 -1.54 -0.21 22.08
C ILE A 125 -0.65 -0.84 21.01
N LYS A 126 -1.27 -1.65 20.14
CA LYS A 126 -0.59 -2.35 19.05
C LYS A 126 -1.00 -1.83 17.67
N TYR A 127 -2.17 -1.22 17.58
CA TYR A 127 -2.77 -0.76 16.33
C TYR A 127 -3.22 0.69 16.45
N ILE A 128 -2.67 1.56 15.63
CA ILE A 128 -3.10 2.95 15.51
C ILE A 128 -3.82 3.09 14.16
N LEU A 129 -5.15 3.15 14.22
CA LEU A 129 -6.01 3.40 13.08
C LEU A 129 -6.18 4.91 12.89
N THR A 130 -6.52 5.33 11.68
CA THR A 130 -6.85 6.73 11.38
C THR A 130 -8.34 6.91 11.12
N LYS A 131 -8.83 8.12 11.28
CA LYS A 131 -10.22 8.49 11.05
C LYS A 131 -10.67 8.18 9.63
N SER A 132 -9.80 8.37 8.65
CA SER A 132 -10.05 8.02 7.26
C SER A 132 -10.26 6.52 7.04
N GLN A 133 -9.64 5.67 7.87
CA GLN A 133 -9.88 4.23 7.86
C GLN A 133 -11.23 3.86 8.49
N PHE A 134 -11.66 4.55 9.53
CA PHE A 134 -12.92 4.29 10.24
C PHE A 134 -14.09 5.02 9.57
N LYS A 135 -14.68 4.36 8.62
CA LYS A 135 -15.80 4.89 7.83
C LYS A 135 -17.01 5.20 8.63
N LEU A 136 -17.95 5.53 8.77
CA LEU A 136 -19.13 5.72 9.64
C LEU A 136 -18.78 5.99 11.13
N ASN A 137 -17.59 6.55 11.44
CA ASN A 137 -17.21 6.89 12.81
C ASN A 137 -18.27 7.77 13.53
N LYS A 138 -19.00 8.62 12.79
CA LYS A 138 -20.03 9.53 13.33
C LYS A 138 -21.31 8.84 13.86
N ILE A 139 -21.50 7.54 13.60
CA ILE A 139 -22.65 6.79 14.17
C ILE A 139 -22.39 6.27 15.57
N PHE A 140 -21.11 6.21 15.98
CA PHE A 140 -20.69 5.78 17.33
C PHE A 140 -20.41 7.01 18.20
N ARG A 141 -20.67 6.86 19.49
CA ARG A 141 -20.42 7.92 20.50
C ARG A 141 -18.97 7.89 20.99
N SER A 142 -18.32 6.71 20.91
CA SER A 142 -16.93 6.50 21.29
C SER A 142 -16.37 5.29 20.54
N PHE A 143 -15.05 5.15 20.53
CA PHE A 143 -14.42 3.94 19.99
C PHE A 143 -14.67 2.71 20.88
N GLU A 144 -14.86 2.91 22.18
CA GLU A 144 -15.25 1.84 23.12
C GLU A 144 -16.65 1.28 22.80
N GLU A 145 -17.60 2.12 22.38
CA GLU A 145 -18.91 1.64 21.90
C GLU A 145 -18.75 0.75 20.65
N TYR A 146 -17.86 1.13 19.72
CA TYR A 146 -17.55 0.30 18.57
C TYR A 146 -16.92 -1.03 18.98
N LYS A 147 -15.92 -1.04 19.86
CA LYS A 147 -15.26 -2.24 20.40
C LYS A 147 -16.27 -3.18 21.08
N ALA A 148 -17.16 -2.62 21.91
CA ALA A 148 -18.21 -3.38 22.59
C ALA A 148 -19.16 -4.05 21.58
N ASN A 149 -19.59 -3.32 20.56
CA ASN A 149 -20.41 -3.87 19.48
C ASN A 149 -19.69 -4.91 18.65
N PHE A 150 -18.41 -4.68 18.32
CA PHE A 150 -17.56 -5.64 17.60
C PHE A 150 -17.55 -7.00 18.31
N LYS A 151 -17.33 -7.01 19.64
CA LYS A 151 -17.34 -8.22 20.47
C LYS A 151 -18.75 -8.82 20.61
N LYS A 152 -19.73 -7.99 20.91
CA LYS A 152 -21.12 -8.42 21.13
C LYS A 152 -21.72 -9.16 19.94
N TYR A 153 -21.39 -8.73 18.72
CA TYR A 153 -21.91 -9.34 17.50
C TYR A 153 -20.97 -10.39 16.89
N GLY A 154 -19.91 -10.79 17.59
CA GLY A 154 -18.95 -11.79 17.11
C GLY A 154 -18.28 -11.40 15.82
N CYS A 155 -17.96 -10.12 15.64
CA CYS A 155 -17.27 -9.63 14.45
C CYS A 155 -15.81 -10.10 14.43
N HIS A 156 -15.29 -10.33 13.23
CA HIS A 156 -13.89 -10.67 13.02
C HIS A 156 -13.15 -9.55 12.34
N ALA A 157 -11.89 -9.37 12.72
CA ALA A 157 -10.95 -8.63 11.92
C ALA A 157 -10.52 -9.49 10.73
N CYS A 158 -10.48 -8.90 9.53
CA CYS A 158 -10.10 -9.60 8.33
C CYS A 158 -9.08 -8.76 7.54
N TYR A 159 -8.37 -9.40 6.63
CA TYR A 159 -7.50 -8.73 5.67
C TYR A 159 -7.67 -9.33 4.27
N CYS A 160 -7.52 -8.52 3.25
CA CYS A 160 -7.64 -8.97 1.85
C CYS A 160 -6.28 -9.05 1.14
N ASN A 161 -5.23 -8.52 1.75
CA ASN A 161 -3.86 -8.62 1.27
C ASN A 161 -2.89 -8.42 2.43
N GLU A 162 -1.71 -9.01 2.32
CA GLU A 162 -0.62 -8.83 3.29
C GLU A 162 0.73 -8.75 2.59
N GLU A 163 1.72 -8.22 3.28
CA GLU A 163 3.08 -8.17 2.77
C GLU A 163 3.66 -9.58 2.64
N ARG A 164 4.12 -9.92 1.43
CA ARG A 164 4.68 -11.23 1.13
C ARG A 164 6.20 -11.24 1.25
N PRO A 165 6.80 -12.35 1.70
CA PRO A 165 8.27 -12.50 1.77
C PRO A 165 8.94 -12.28 0.40
N TYR A 166 8.32 -12.77 -0.67
CA TYR A 166 8.79 -12.60 -2.03
C TYR A 166 7.84 -11.73 -2.85
N VAL A 167 8.39 -10.75 -3.57
CA VAL A 167 7.64 -9.93 -4.51
C VAL A 167 8.32 -10.02 -5.88
N PRO A 168 7.62 -10.51 -6.91
CA PRO A 168 8.15 -10.60 -8.26
C PRO A 168 8.36 -9.20 -8.86
N LYS A 169 9.26 -9.12 -9.85
CA LYS A 169 9.38 -7.92 -10.68
C LYS A 169 8.07 -7.61 -11.40
N ALA A 170 7.76 -6.34 -11.50
CA ALA A 170 6.53 -5.85 -12.09
C ALA A 170 6.43 -6.17 -13.59
N GLN A 171 5.20 -6.30 -14.02
CA GLN A 171 4.83 -6.29 -15.42
C GLN A 171 3.94 -5.07 -15.64
N ILE A 172 4.43 -4.09 -16.39
CA ILE A 172 3.64 -2.89 -16.70
C ILE A 172 2.44 -3.24 -17.59
N ASN A 173 1.47 -2.37 -17.64
CA ASN A 173 0.33 -2.46 -18.55
C ASN A 173 0.41 -1.36 -19.63
N TYR A 174 -0.50 -1.43 -20.60
CA TYR A 174 -0.56 -0.44 -21.68
C TYR A 174 -0.82 0.99 -21.19
N GLN A 175 -1.51 1.16 -20.07
CA GLN A 175 -1.83 2.47 -19.49
C GLN A 175 -0.58 3.25 -19.12
N MET A 176 0.47 2.56 -18.67
CA MET A 176 1.76 3.18 -18.39
C MET A 176 2.48 3.62 -19.68
N LEU A 177 2.29 2.90 -20.78
CA LEU A 177 2.91 3.21 -22.06
C LEU A 177 2.15 4.31 -22.85
N GLN A 178 0.84 4.41 -22.70
CA GLN A 178 0.02 5.36 -23.46
C GLN A 178 0.34 6.83 -23.15
N THR A 179 0.97 7.11 -22.01
CA THR A 179 1.43 8.46 -21.63
C THR A 179 2.79 8.82 -22.23
N LEU A 180 3.48 7.85 -22.85
CA LEU A 180 4.79 8.00 -23.48
C LEU A 180 4.62 8.14 -25.00
N TYR A 181 4.04 9.24 -25.46
CA TYR A 181 3.70 9.44 -26.87
C TYR A 181 4.88 9.82 -27.76
N ASP A 182 6.02 10.20 -27.20
CA ASP A 182 7.25 10.55 -27.91
C ASP A 182 8.34 9.47 -27.83
N ILE A 183 7.99 8.28 -27.37
CA ILE A 183 8.92 7.15 -27.23
C ILE A 183 9.43 6.69 -28.59
N LYS A 184 10.75 6.49 -28.71
CA LYS A 184 11.41 6.07 -29.94
C LYS A 184 11.55 4.54 -30.01
N ASP A 185 11.70 4.00 -31.23
CA ASP A 185 11.82 2.56 -31.46
C ASP A 185 12.95 1.91 -30.64
N ASN A 186 14.10 2.58 -30.55
CA ASN A 186 15.23 2.07 -29.75
C ASN A 186 14.96 2.03 -28.24
N GLU A 187 14.03 2.83 -27.74
CA GLU A 187 13.59 2.82 -26.34
C GLU A 187 12.55 1.73 -26.12
N ILE A 188 11.67 1.50 -27.10
CA ILE A 188 10.76 0.35 -27.11
C ILE A 188 11.57 -0.97 -27.09
N ASP A 189 12.63 -1.09 -27.89
CA ASP A 189 13.50 -2.26 -27.89
C ASP A 189 14.15 -2.50 -26.53
N LYS A 190 14.57 -1.44 -25.83
CA LYS A 190 15.11 -1.56 -24.47
C LYS A 190 14.05 -2.07 -23.49
N LEU A 191 12.81 -1.57 -23.56
CA LEU A 191 11.71 -2.03 -22.72
C LEU A 191 11.33 -3.49 -22.99
N LEU A 192 11.36 -3.93 -24.24
CA LEU A 192 11.07 -5.31 -24.66
C LEU A 192 12.14 -6.32 -24.23
N LYS A 193 13.37 -5.89 -24.01
CA LYS A 193 14.54 -6.76 -23.78
C LYS A 193 14.30 -7.81 -22.69
N PHE A 194 13.74 -7.44 -21.55
CA PHE A 194 13.48 -8.38 -20.45
C PHE A 194 12.35 -9.36 -20.78
N THR A 195 11.31 -8.87 -21.43
CA THR A 195 10.16 -9.69 -21.85
C THR A 195 10.56 -10.71 -22.89
N ASN A 196 11.28 -10.31 -23.93
CA ASN A 196 11.77 -11.20 -24.97
C ASN A 196 12.70 -12.28 -24.39
N LYS A 197 13.65 -11.88 -23.53
CA LYS A 197 14.54 -12.83 -22.87
C LYS A 197 13.79 -13.85 -21.98
N GLU A 198 12.69 -13.46 -21.34
CA GLU A 198 11.85 -14.39 -20.56
C GLU A 198 11.11 -15.36 -21.50
N ILE A 199 10.51 -14.86 -22.58
CA ILE A 199 9.76 -15.65 -23.56
C ILE A 199 10.68 -16.68 -24.28
N ASP A 200 11.88 -16.28 -24.64
CA ASP A 200 12.86 -17.15 -25.30
C ASP A 200 13.28 -18.34 -24.43
N LYS A 201 13.36 -18.12 -23.12
CA LYS A 201 13.72 -19.15 -22.14
C LYS A 201 12.60 -20.15 -21.81
N VAL A 202 11.37 -19.85 -22.19
CA VAL A 202 10.22 -20.74 -21.90
C VAL A 202 10.35 -22.04 -22.71
N GLY A 203 10.40 -23.16 -22.01
CA GLY A 203 10.60 -24.50 -22.58
C GLY A 203 12.06 -24.97 -22.55
N GLU A 204 13.02 -24.06 -22.43
CA GLU A 204 14.47 -24.36 -22.44
C GLU A 204 15.11 -24.29 -21.05
N ASP A 205 14.82 -23.23 -20.29
CA ASP A 205 15.39 -22.99 -18.97
C ASP A 205 14.47 -23.50 -17.86
N TYR A 206 14.93 -24.53 -17.15
CA TYR A 206 14.20 -25.15 -16.04
C TYR A 206 13.72 -24.15 -14.99
N ARG A 207 14.61 -23.24 -14.54
CA ARG A 207 14.29 -22.27 -13.51
C ARG A 207 13.23 -21.27 -13.95
N THR A 208 13.29 -20.82 -15.20
CA THR A 208 12.26 -19.97 -15.81
C THR A 208 10.93 -20.69 -15.88
N ASN A 209 10.91 -21.96 -16.30
CA ASN A 209 9.69 -22.76 -16.34
C ASN A 209 9.04 -22.93 -14.97
N MET A 210 9.82 -23.30 -13.95
CA MET A 210 9.35 -23.44 -12.57
C MET A 210 8.75 -22.12 -12.03
N LYS A 211 9.46 -21.01 -12.28
CA LYS A 211 9.01 -19.68 -11.84
C LYS A 211 7.70 -19.26 -12.51
N LEU A 212 7.57 -19.46 -13.82
CA LEU A 212 6.38 -19.10 -14.59
C LEU A 212 5.16 -19.93 -14.20
N LEU A 213 5.37 -21.20 -13.86
CA LEU A 213 4.31 -22.10 -13.40
C LEU A 213 4.00 -21.96 -11.90
N GLY A 214 4.73 -21.10 -11.18
CA GLY A 214 4.54 -20.88 -9.74
C GLY A 214 5.03 -22.04 -8.86
N ALA A 215 5.81 -22.96 -9.41
CA ALA A 215 6.37 -24.11 -8.71
C ALA A 215 7.71 -23.75 -8.04
N MET A 216 7.69 -22.80 -7.12
CA MET A 216 8.89 -22.29 -6.44
C MET A 216 8.74 -22.39 -4.92
N PRO A 217 9.84 -22.63 -4.17
CA PRO A 217 9.78 -22.82 -2.71
C PRO A 217 9.14 -21.67 -1.92
N TYR A 218 9.11 -20.48 -2.47
CA TYR A 218 8.49 -19.31 -1.84
C TYR A 218 6.96 -19.22 -2.07
N ASN A 219 6.37 -20.14 -2.87
CA ASN A 219 4.93 -20.26 -2.98
C ASN A 219 4.39 -20.97 -1.74
N GLN A 220 3.65 -20.24 -0.91
CA GLN A 220 3.13 -20.75 0.37
C GLN A 220 1.91 -21.67 0.19
N THR A 221 1.20 -21.56 -0.95
CA THR A 221 -0.01 -22.33 -1.24
C THR A 221 0.08 -23.01 -2.61
N PRO A 222 1.08 -23.90 -2.84
CA PRO A 222 1.22 -24.57 -4.12
C PRO A 222 0.09 -25.60 -4.32
N ASN A 223 -0.53 -25.59 -5.49
CA ASN A 223 -1.47 -26.64 -5.88
C ASN A 223 -0.73 -27.95 -6.19
N TYR A 224 -1.48 -29.06 -6.38
CA TYR A 224 -0.90 -30.39 -6.62
C TYR A 224 0.01 -30.45 -7.85
N PHE A 225 -0.32 -29.72 -8.91
CA PHE A 225 0.52 -29.62 -10.12
C PHE A 225 1.87 -28.96 -9.79
N GLN A 226 1.86 -27.87 -9.04
CA GLN A 226 3.06 -27.16 -8.62
C GLN A 226 3.91 -27.98 -7.63
N GLN A 227 3.24 -28.67 -6.69
CA GLN A 227 3.90 -29.59 -5.77
C GLN A 227 4.58 -30.74 -6.52
N GLY A 228 3.89 -31.34 -7.50
CA GLY A 228 4.44 -32.39 -8.35
C GLY A 228 5.71 -31.96 -9.07
N LEU A 229 5.70 -30.75 -9.67
CA LEU A 229 6.88 -30.18 -10.34
C LEU A 229 8.05 -29.90 -9.39
N MET A 230 7.77 -29.46 -8.16
CA MET A 230 8.81 -29.23 -7.16
C MET A 230 9.46 -30.53 -6.69
N LEU A 231 8.68 -31.62 -6.57
CA LEU A 231 9.15 -32.92 -6.16
C LEU A 231 9.85 -33.71 -7.27
N TYR A 232 9.33 -33.61 -8.49
CA TYR A 232 9.83 -34.39 -9.62
C TYR A 232 9.95 -33.53 -10.88
N PRO A 233 11.08 -32.88 -11.09
CA PRO A 233 11.35 -32.00 -12.24
C PRO A 233 11.21 -32.65 -13.61
N GLU A 234 11.41 -33.96 -13.70
CA GLU A 234 11.29 -34.72 -14.96
C GLU A 234 9.87 -34.67 -15.57
N LEU A 235 8.87 -34.24 -14.79
CA LEU A 235 7.50 -34.00 -15.29
C LEU A 235 7.47 -32.99 -16.44
N PHE A 236 8.48 -32.12 -16.60
CA PHE A 236 8.59 -31.26 -17.78
C PHE A 236 8.75 -32.02 -19.11
N ARG A 237 9.11 -33.32 -19.08
CA ARG A 237 9.19 -34.17 -20.26
C ARG A 237 7.86 -34.77 -20.63
N ASP A 238 6.89 -34.79 -19.75
CA ASP A 238 5.55 -35.28 -19.99
C ASP A 238 4.79 -34.38 -20.99
N ALA A 239 3.89 -35.02 -21.78
CA ALA A 239 3.15 -34.35 -22.83
C ALA A 239 2.22 -33.25 -22.26
N TYR A 240 1.58 -33.49 -21.12
CA TYR A 240 0.68 -32.53 -20.48
C TYR A 240 1.43 -31.30 -20.00
N HIS A 241 2.56 -31.46 -19.31
CA HIS A 241 3.38 -30.36 -18.81
C HIS A 241 3.97 -29.54 -19.96
N ARG A 242 4.38 -30.17 -21.06
CA ARG A 242 4.83 -29.49 -22.28
C ARG A 242 3.74 -28.64 -22.91
N GLU A 243 2.50 -29.15 -22.95
CA GLU A 243 1.38 -28.37 -23.47
C GLU A 243 1.06 -27.15 -22.57
N ILE A 244 1.09 -27.31 -21.25
CA ILE A 244 0.95 -26.18 -20.31
C ILE A 244 2.03 -25.13 -20.56
N LEU A 245 3.29 -25.50 -20.74
CA LEU A 245 4.38 -24.56 -21.07
C LEU A 245 4.14 -23.84 -22.40
N LYS A 246 3.66 -24.56 -23.42
CA LYS A 246 3.29 -23.98 -24.71
C LYS A 246 2.19 -22.93 -24.58
N GLN A 247 1.14 -23.24 -23.82
CA GLN A 247 0.03 -22.34 -23.55
C GLN A 247 0.52 -21.11 -22.77
N THR A 248 1.40 -21.31 -21.78
CA THR A 248 2.03 -20.22 -21.01
C THR A 248 2.86 -19.31 -21.94
N LYS A 249 3.68 -19.88 -22.82
CA LYS A 249 4.45 -19.10 -23.81
C LYS A 249 3.54 -18.28 -24.74
N ARG A 250 2.48 -18.91 -25.28
CA ARG A 250 1.48 -18.21 -26.11
C ARG A 250 0.82 -17.05 -25.35
N SER A 251 0.46 -17.27 -24.07
CA SER A 251 -0.12 -16.25 -23.20
C SER A 251 0.84 -15.08 -22.98
N LEU A 252 2.12 -15.36 -22.70
CA LEU A 252 3.15 -14.31 -22.52
C LEU A 252 3.33 -13.48 -23.80
N VAL A 253 3.40 -14.13 -24.97
CA VAL A 253 3.49 -13.41 -26.25
C VAL A 253 2.25 -12.53 -26.49
N LYS A 254 1.05 -13.06 -26.22
CA LYS A 254 -0.20 -12.29 -26.32
C LYS A 254 -0.20 -11.09 -25.39
N GLN A 255 0.25 -11.27 -24.15
CA GLN A 255 0.36 -10.18 -23.17
C GLN A 255 1.38 -9.13 -23.60
N ALA A 256 2.55 -9.54 -24.10
CA ALA A 256 3.58 -8.62 -24.59
C ALA A 256 3.05 -7.78 -25.78
N LYS A 257 2.33 -8.40 -26.73
CA LYS A 257 1.66 -7.68 -27.82
C LYS A 257 0.60 -6.70 -27.35
N ALA A 258 0.02 -6.91 -26.17
CA ALA A 258 -0.93 -6.00 -25.53
C ALA A 258 -0.23 -4.97 -24.61
N GLY A 259 1.08 -4.74 -24.73
CA GLY A 259 1.83 -3.77 -23.96
C GLY A 259 2.13 -4.17 -22.51
N ARG A 260 1.93 -5.44 -22.14
CA ARG A 260 2.32 -5.95 -20.82
C ARG A 260 3.77 -6.41 -20.83
N LEU A 261 4.67 -5.55 -20.36
CA LEU A 261 6.11 -5.75 -20.45
C LEU A 261 6.73 -5.91 -19.07
N ARG A 262 7.70 -6.82 -18.95
CA ARG A 262 8.52 -6.97 -17.75
C ARG A 262 9.50 -5.82 -17.63
N VAL A 263 9.52 -5.18 -16.47
CA VAL A 263 10.42 -4.07 -16.16
C VAL A 263 11.24 -4.35 -14.91
N ASN A 264 12.30 -3.59 -14.73
CA ASN A 264 13.07 -3.61 -13.48
C ASN A 264 12.40 -2.74 -12.42
N GLY A 265 11.21 -3.13 -12.00
CA GLY A 265 10.38 -2.42 -11.03
C GLY A 265 9.56 -3.39 -10.20
N TYR A 266 8.76 -2.86 -9.29
CA TYR A 266 7.94 -3.64 -8.36
C TYR A 266 6.62 -2.93 -8.10
N TYR A 267 5.53 -3.70 -8.01
CA TYR A 267 4.30 -3.20 -7.40
C TYR A 267 4.46 -3.22 -5.88
N ARG A 268 4.11 -2.11 -5.24
CA ARG A 268 4.22 -1.94 -3.80
C ARG A 268 2.95 -1.35 -3.20
N LEU A 269 2.70 -1.68 -1.94
CA LEU A 269 1.81 -0.89 -1.11
C LEU A 269 2.49 0.45 -0.86
N VAL A 270 1.74 1.53 -0.99
CA VAL A 270 2.24 2.89 -0.75
C VAL A 270 1.94 3.27 0.69
N SER A 271 2.94 3.79 1.37
CA SER A 271 2.83 4.33 2.72
C SER A 271 3.35 5.76 2.74
N PRO A 272 2.71 6.69 3.43
CA PRO A 272 3.33 7.97 3.75
C PRO A 272 4.54 7.76 4.66
N ASP A 273 5.31 8.82 4.88
CA ASP A 273 6.37 8.85 5.89
C ASP A 273 5.76 8.72 7.30
N LEU A 274 5.77 7.51 7.85
CA LEU A 274 5.21 7.24 9.18
C LEU A 274 6.04 7.82 10.32
N TYR A 275 7.31 8.14 10.07
CA TYR A 275 8.11 8.87 11.04
C TYR A 275 7.58 10.30 11.19
N ALA A 276 7.28 10.97 10.07
CA ALA A 276 6.62 12.27 10.07
C ALA A 276 5.25 12.23 10.76
N PHE A 277 4.48 11.17 10.50
CA PHE A 277 3.20 10.97 11.18
C PHE A 277 3.35 10.84 12.70
N CYS A 278 4.37 10.13 13.18
CA CYS A 278 4.69 10.06 14.61
C CYS A 278 5.15 11.40 15.19
N GLU A 279 5.92 12.20 14.46
CA GLU A 279 6.30 13.55 14.88
C GLU A 279 5.07 14.46 15.05
N TRP A 280 4.12 14.38 14.12
CA TRP A 280 2.86 15.10 14.21
C TRP A 280 2.00 14.60 15.36
N LEU A 281 1.79 13.29 15.45
CA LEU A 281 0.86 12.68 16.42
C LEU A 281 1.35 12.81 17.86
N PHE A 282 2.63 12.53 18.13
CA PHE A 282 3.18 12.43 19.47
C PHE A 282 3.93 13.69 19.91
N GLN A 283 4.67 14.34 19.01
CA GLN A 283 5.42 15.54 19.32
C GLN A 283 4.64 16.82 19.01
N HIS A 284 3.42 16.70 18.47
CA HIS A 284 2.53 17.81 18.10
C HIS A 284 3.18 18.83 17.16
N LYS A 285 4.06 18.35 16.25
CA LYS A 285 4.67 19.22 15.24
C LYS A 285 3.66 19.50 14.13
N GLU A 286 3.31 20.76 13.94
CA GLU A 286 2.45 21.19 12.82
C GLU A 286 3.08 20.88 11.43
N ASN A 287 4.41 21.04 11.36
CA ASN A 287 5.19 20.75 10.16
C ASN A 287 6.27 19.71 10.51
N PRO A 288 5.93 18.41 10.48
CA PRO A 288 6.89 17.36 10.80
C PRO A 288 7.99 17.29 9.72
N GLY A 289 9.22 17.03 10.15
CA GLY A 289 10.37 16.94 9.25
C GLY A 289 10.40 15.63 8.47
N GLY A 290 9.97 14.56 9.09
CA GLY A 290 10.03 13.22 8.53
C GLY A 290 11.44 12.71 8.27
N LEU A 291 11.52 11.56 7.61
CA LEU A 291 12.79 11.01 7.14
C LEU A 291 13.06 11.34 5.68
N LEU A 292 12.02 11.60 4.88
CA LEU A 292 12.14 11.82 3.44
C LEU A 292 11.96 13.31 3.12
N GLN A 293 12.85 13.81 2.28
CA GLN A 293 12.76 15.19 1.76
C GLN A 293 11.87 15.24 0.52
N ASP A 294 11.56 16.45 0.07
CA ASP A 294 10.86 16.65 -1.21
C ASP A 294 11.63 15.97 -2.35
N GLY A 295 10.91 15.26 -3.23
CA GLY A 295 11.52 14.50 -4.33
C GLY A 295 12.14 13.15 -3.92
N GLU A 296 12.05 12.75 -2.67
CA GLU A 296 12.55 11.47 -2.19
C GLU A 296 11.43 10.44 -1.94
N VAL A 297 11.77 9.17 -2.16
CA VAL A 297 11.00 8.01 -1.74
C VAL A 297 11.92 7.01 -1.06
N SER A 298 11.36 6.04 -0.33
CA SER A 298 12.17 4.97 0.24
C SER A 298 11.59 3.61 -0.13
N ILE A 299 12.42 2.79 -0.75
CA ILE A 299 12.14 1.39 -1.05
C ILE A 299 13.43 0.58 -0.96
N PHE A 300 13.41 -0.52 -0.21
CA PHE A 300 14.66 -1.25 0.09
C PHE A 300 15.22 -2.06 -1.08
N GLN A 301 14.42 -2.32 -2.14
CA GLN A 301 14.85 -3.13 -3.29
C GLN A 301 15.85 -2.43 -4.22
N PHE A 302 16.00 -1.14 -4.08
CA PHE A 302 16.95 -0.35 -4.87
C PHE A 302 17.98 0.30 -3.96
N GLY A 303 19.18 0.54 -4.52
CA GLY A 303 20.26 1.19 -3.79
C GLY A 303 19.93 2.63 -3.40
N ASN A 304 20.62 3.13 -2.37
CA ASN A 304 20.53 4.53 -1.98
C ASN A 304 20.96 5.45 -3.13
N GLY A 305 20.18 6.50 -3.38
CA GLY A 305 20.44 7.46 -4.47
C GLY A 305 19.97 7.01 -5.86
N ALA A 306 19.37 5.82 -6.01
CA ALA A 306 18.80 5.38 -7.28
C ALA A 306 17.64 6.28 -7.70
N GLU A 307 17.58 6.63 -8.99
CA GLU A 307 16.44 7.31 -9.58
C GLU A 307 15.36 6.28 -9.96
N LEU A 308 14.14 6.51 -9.53
CA LEU A 308 13.00 5.62 -9.72
C LEU A 308 11.86 6.37 -10.39
N ASP A 309 11.30 5.79 -11.44
CA ASP A 309 10.02 6.24 -12.00
C ASP A 309 8.88 5.63 -11.17
N CYS A 310 8.17 6.50 -10.48
CA CYS A 310 7.07 6.17 -9.58
C CYS A 310 5.75 6.44 -10.28
N LEU A 311 4.89 5.42 -10.32
CA LEU A 311 3.56 5.49 -10.89
C LEU A 311 2.55 4.92 -9.90
N ARG A 312 1.39 5.55 -9.84
CA ARG A 312 0.25 5.09 -9.05
C ARG A 312 -0.91 4.67 -9.97
N SER A 313 -1.65 3.66 -9.58
CA SER A 313 -2.90 3.26 -10.23
C SER A 313 -4.10 3.73 -9.36
N PRO A 314 -5.18 4.25 -9.94
CA PRO A 314 -5.44 4.42 -11.37
C PRO A 314 -4.68 5.59 -11.98
N HIS A 315 -4.31 5.49 -13.26
CA HIS A 315 -3.66 6.57 -14.01
C HIS A 315 -4.72 7.48 -14.62
N LEU A 316 -4.67 8.77 -14.30
CA LEU A 316 -5.60 9.76 -14.84
C LEU A 316 -4.98 10.52 -16.00
N TYR A 317 -3.70 10.89 -15.90
CA TYR A 317 -2.98 11.69 -16.90
C TYR A 317 -1.46 11.43 -16.82
N PHE A 318 -0.62 12.46 -16.86
CA PHE A 318 0.83 12.34 -16.68
C PHE A 318 1.19 12.14 -15.20
N GLU A 319 1.29 10.89 -14.80
CA GLU A 319 1.55 10.52 -13.38
C GLU A 319 2.94 9.94 -13.15
N HIS A 320 3.80 9.97 -14.19
CA HIS A 320 5.19 9.59 -14.05
C HIS A 320 5.94 10.61 -13.18
N CYS A 321 6.43 10.16 -12.05
CA CYS A 321 7.20 10.98 -11.13
C CYS A 321 8.56 10.34 -10.87
N VAL A 322 9.62 10.98 -11.38
CA VAL A 322 10.98 10.55 -11.06
C VAL A 322 11.33 11.00 -9.66
N ARG A 323 11.73 10.04 -8.80
CA ARG A 323 12.07 10.27 -7.40
C ARG A 323 13.40 9.61 -7.08
N LYS A 324 14.13 10.21 -6.13
CA LYS A 324 15.39 9.67 -5.63
C LYS A 324 15.12 8.71 -4.49
N ASN A 325 15.67 7.52 -4.55
CA ASN A 325 15.54 6.54 -3.48
C ASN A 325 16.46 6.87 -2.30
N ARG A 326 15.91 7.08 -1.14
CA ARG A 326 16.64 7.18 0.13
C ARG A 326 16.55 5.85 0.88
N ASN A 327 17.63 5.10 0.89
CA ASN A 327 17.75 3.79 1.53
C ASN A 327 19.07 3.72 2.32
N ASP A 328 19.20 4.62 3.29
CA ASP A 328 20.33 4.72 4.21
C ASP A 328 20.06 3.99 5.53
N GLU A 329 21.01 4.02 6.46
CA GLU A 329 20.88 3.34 7.75
C GLU A 329 19.77 3.94 8.62
N GLU A 330 19.47 5.22 8.48
CA GLU A 330 18.40 5.87 9.23
C GLU A 330 17.02 5.45 8.74
N THR A 331 16.79 5.46 7.43
CA THR A 331 15.53 4.97 6.85
C THR A 331 15.31 3.50 7.16
N LYS A 332 16.34 2.65 7.07
CA LYS A 332 16.26 1.22 7.42
C LYS A 332 15.92 0.95 8.88
N LYS A 333 16.33 1.86 9.78
CA LYS A 333 16.02 1.75 11.21
C LYS A 333 14.51 1.84 11.49
N TRP A 334 13.77 2.60 10.67
CA TRP A 334 12.38 2.97 10.88
C TRP A 334 11.43 2.36 9.86
N PHE A 335 11.81 2.32 8.59
CA PHE A 335 11.01 1.75 7.50
C PHE A 335 11.30 0.25 7.36
N VAL A 336 10.64 -0.54 8.20
CA VAL A 336 10.93 -1.98 8.36
C VAL A 336 10.17 -2.86 7.37
N THR A 337 9.38 -2.28 6.44
CA THR A 337 8.53 -3.02 5.51
C THR A 337 9.03 -2.92 4.07
N LYS A 338 8.36 -3.66 3.19
CA LYS A 338 8.59 -3.60 1.73
C LYS A 338 7.71 -2.57 1.03
N CYS A 339 7.01 -1.72 1.75
CA CYS A 339 6.24 -0.62 1.17
C CYS A 339 7.14 0.35 0.39
N LEU A 340 6.53 1.11 -0.48
CA LEU A 340 7.10 2.34 -1.00
C LEU A 340 6.69 3.47 -0.07
N TYR A 341 7.64 4.08 0.61
CA TYR A 341 7.38 5.23 1.48
C TYR A 341 7.54 6.52 0.68
N THR A 342 6.60 7.44 0.86
CA THR A 342 6.56 8.75 0.18
C THR A 342 6.74 9.89 1.18
N SER A 343 7.41 10.94 0.76
CA SER A 343 7.67 12.11 1.59
C SER A 343 6.37 12.87 1.95
N CYS A 344 6.27 13.37 3.17
CA CYS A 344 5.19 14.28 3.56
C CYS A 344 5.31 15.69 2.91
N HIS A 345 6.44 15.99 2.31
CA HIS A 345 6.71 17.28 1.62
C HIS A 345 6.46 17.20 0.10
N ASP A 346 6.25 15.98 -0.45
CA ASP A 346 6.13 15.76 -1.88
C ASP A 346 4.68 15.86 -2.38
N LEU A 347 4.51 16.34 -3.61
CA LEU A 347 3.23 16.33 -4.31
C LEU A 347 2.66 14.93 -4.52
N ILE A 348 3.51 13.92 -4.68
CA ILE A 348 3.08 12.53 -4.85
C ILE A 348 2.26 12.04 -3.64
N SER A 349 2.65 12.41 -2.43
CA SER A 349 1.89 12.12 -1.22
C SER A 349 0.54 12.86 -1.21
N LYS A 350 0.50 14.10 -1.70
CA LYS A 350 -0.73 14.89 -1.80
C LYS A 350 -1.70 14.33 -2.83
N ILE A 351 -1.20 13.84 -3.97
CA ILE A 351 -2.03 13.18 -5.01
C ILE A 351 -2.61 11.87 -4.47
N VAL A 352 -1.83 11.09 -3.73
CA VAL A 352 -2.29 9.85 -3.08
C VAL A 352 -3.44 10.10 -2.11
N ALA A 353 -3.49 11.27 -1.50
CA ALA A 353 -4.52 11.62 -0.52
C ALA A 353 -5.82 12.16 -1.14
N LEU A 354 -5.83 12.51 -2.42
CA LEU A 354 -7.01 13.06 -3.12
C LEU A 354 -7.94 12.00 -3.72
N ASP A 355 -7.67 10.71 -3.56
CA ASP A 355 -8.54 9.61 -4.03
C ASP A 355 -9.69 9.30 -3.04
#